data_96a609343a5fbbc71b3a243339cb3c38
#
_entry.id   96a609343a5fbbc71b3a243339cb3c38
#
_cell.length_a   1.000
_cell.length_b   1.000
_cell.length_c   1.000
_cell.angle_alpha   90.00
_cell.angle_beta   90.00
_cell.angle_gamma   90.00
#
_symmetry.space_group_name_H-M   'P 1'
#
loop_
_entity.id
_entity.type
_entity.pdbx_description
1 polymer ?
#
loop_
_entity_poly.entity_id
_entity_poly.type
_entity_poly.pdbx_seq_one_letter_code
_entity_poly.pdbx_strand_id
1 'polypeptide(L)'
;MESADAFADRLKTARSASQNILIFARTESLIAGENVRDALSRAEKYISAGADGIVIHSAETDGKNIFLFAEMFKDMHPDVPLVFIPTMYNSFDCDTLHQHGADIIIYANQLTRSAYKAMLAAANSILGNGCSKYADENYCESVGNILKITDGDRNDRY
;
A
#
# COMPACT_ATOMS: atom_id res chain seq x y z
N MET A 1 3.11 15.26 13.04
CA MET A 1 4.05 14.66 12.07
C MET A 1 5.46 15.08 12.42
N GLU A 2 6.45 14.20 12.24
CA GLU A 2 7.87 14.52 12.46
C GLU A 2 8.36 15.59 11.46
N SER A 3 9.38 16.37 11.84
CA SER A 3 9.97 17.35 10.91
C SER A 3 10.60 16.63 9.70
N ALA A 4 10.55 17.27 8.52
CA ALA A 4 11.14 16.71 7.31
C ALA A 4 12.65 16.49 7.45
N ASP A 5 13.34 17.38 8.16
CA ASP A 5 14.78 17.29 8.37
C ASP A 5 15.18 16.12 9.28
N ALA A 6 14.47 15.91 10.39
CA ALA A 6 14.71 14.77 11.28
C ALA A 6 14.46 13.43 10.57
N PHE A 7 13.42 13.34 9.73
CA PHE A 7 13.16 12.13 8.95
C PHE A 7 14.21 11.93 7.85
N ALA A 8 14.65 12.99 7.17
CA ALA A 8 15.73 12.95 6.20
C ALA A 8 17.05 12.43 6.81
N ASP A 9 17.38 12.82 8.04
CA ASP A 9 18.58 12.32 8.72
C ASP A 9 18.48 10.83 9.06
N ARG A 10 17.28 10.33 9.37
CA ARG A 10 17.05 8.88 9.50
C ARG A 10 17.22 8.14 8.18
N LEU A 11 16.73 8.71 7.06
CA LEU A 11 16.93 8.14 5.72
C LEU A 11 18.40 8.05 5.35
N LYS A 12 19.20 9.10 5.61
CA LYS A 12 20.66 9.07 5.42
C LYS A 12 21.33 7.95 6.24
N THR A 13 20.90 7.79 7.50
CA THR A 13 21.40 6.73 8.36
C THR A 13 21.05 5.34 7.80
N ALA A 14 19.80 5.13 7.38
CA ALA A 14 19.37 3.88 6.77
C ALA A 14 20.13 3.58 5.47
N ARG A 15 20.32 4.58 4.61
CA ARG A 15 21.09 4.45 3.36
C ARG A 15 22.55 4.11 3.62
N SER A 16 23.16 4.75 4.62
CA SER A 16 24.55 4.43 4.99
C SER A 16 24.73 3.02 5.54
N ALA A 17 23.70 2.47 6.20
CA ALA A 17 23.73 1.12 6.75
C ALA A 17 23.55 0.03 5.68
N SER A 18 22.89 0.32 4.56
CA SER A 18 22.69 -0.64 3.46
C SER A 18 22.57 0.04 2.11
N GLN A 19 23.42 -0.41 1.18
CA GLN A 19 23.38 0.03 -0.22
C GLN A 19 22.53 -0.90 -1.12
N ASN A 20 22.16 -2.08 -0.63
CA ASN A 20 21.54 -3.15 -1.43
C ASN A 20 20.02 -3.28 -1.23
N ILE A 21 19.41 -2.37 -0.49
CA ILE A 21 17.94 -2.32 -0.31
C ILE A 21 17.37 -1.07 -0.95
N LEU A 22 16.14 -1.18 -1.49
CA LEU A 22 15.37 -0.03 -1.93
C LEU A 22 14.68 0.60 -0.72
N ILE A 23 14.79 1.93 -0.60
CA ILE A 23 14.18 2.70 0.48
C ILE A 23 13.09 3.58 -0.13
N PHE A 24 11.83 3.27 0.17
CA PHE A 24 10.70 4.10 -0.19
C PHE A 24 10.27 4.96 0.99
N ALA A 25 10.36 6.28 0.83
CA ALA A 25 9.99 7.22 1.88
C ALA A 25 8.51 7.58 1.78
N ARG A 26 7.75 7.35 2.85
CA ARG A 26 6.33 7.70 2.91
C ARG A 26 6.13 9.08 3.50
N THR A 27 5.34 9.91 2.81
CA THR A 27 4.86 11.19 3.33
C THR A 27 3.39 11.14 3.69
N GLU A 28 3.06 11.68 4.87
CA GLU A 28 1.70 11.80 5.39
C GLU A 28 1.20 13.25 5.35
N SER A 29 1.85 14.12 4.58
CA SER A 29 1.53 15.54 4.50
C SER A 29 0.06 15.80 4.19
N LEU A 30 -0.50 15.15 3.18
CA LEU A 30 -1.90 15.31 2.80
C LEU A 30 -2.87 14.79 3.86
N ILE A 31 -2.50 13.72 4.58
CA ILE A 31 -3.27 13.18 5.72
C ILE A 31 -3.25 14.16 6.90
N ALA A 32 -2.12 14.81 7.12
CA ALA A 32 -1.92 15.79 8.20
C ALA A 32 -2.55 17.15 7.89
N GLY A 33 -3.18 17.33 6.72
CA GLY A 33 -3.81 18.59 6.30
C GLY A 33 -2.83 19.61 5.74
N GLU A 34 -1.58 19.21 5.45
CA GLU A 34 -0.64 20.05 4.71
C GLU A 34 -1.03 20.08 3.22
N ASN A 35 -0.60 21.11 2.52
CA ASN A 35 -0.90 21.24 1.09
C ASN A 35 0.07 20.42 0.21
N VAL A 36 -0.21 20.34 -1.09
CA VAL A 36 0.58 19.59 -2.07
C VAL A 36 2.02 20.09 -2.15
N ARG A 37 2.27 21.39 -2.02
CA ARG A 37 3.63 21.96 -2.07
C ARG A 37 4.47 21.53 -0.87
N ASP A 38 3.86 21.45 0.32
CA ASP A 38 4.54 20.94 1.52
C ASP A 38 4.90 19.47 1.34
N ALA A 39 3.98 18.67 0.77
CA ALA A 39 4.23 17.28 0.45
C ALA A 39 5.39 17.11 -0.55
N LEU A 40 5.45 17.93 -1.59
CA LEU A 40 6.54 17.94 -2.57
C LEU A 40 7.88 18.33 -1.93
N SER A 41 7.90 19.40 -1.14
CA SER A 41 9.13 19.83 -0.44
C SER A 41 9.68 18.73 0.47
N ARG A 42 8.81 17.96 1.13
CA ARG A 42 9.23 16.79 1.91
C ARG A 42 9.79 15.68 1.02
N ALA A 43 9.11 15.36 -0.09
CA ALA A 43 9.55 14.34 -1.03
C ALA A 43 10.95 14.65 -1.59
N GLU A 44 11.22 15.89 -1.98
CA GLU A 44 12.54 16.35 -2.43
C GLU A 44 13.64 16.15 -1.38
N LYS A 45 13.35 16.49 -0.12
CA LYS A 45 14.28 16.24 0.99
C LYS A 45 14.57 14.77 1.19
N TYR A 46 13.56 13.91 1.04
CA TYR A 46 13.68 12.47 1.23
C TYR A 46 14.50 11.81 0.12
N ILE A 47 14.27 12.21 -1.14
CA ILE A 47 15.09 11.76 -2.28
C ILE A 47 16.55 12.22 -2.08
N SER A 48 16.77 13.49 -1.73
CA SER A 48 18.10 14.02 -1.46
C SER A 48 18.80 13.31 -0.30
N ALA A 49 18.04 12.73 0.62
CA ALA A 49 18.55 11.95 1.75
C ALA A 49 18.80 10.47 1.44
N GLY A 50 18.53 10.04 0.19
CA GLY A 50 18.81 8.67 -0.28
C GLY A 50 17.61 7.75 -0.36
N ALA A 51 16.37 8.28 -0.37
CA ALA A 51 15.22 7.48 -0.75
C ALA A 51 15.24 7.17 -2.25
N ASP A 52 14.90 5.93 -2.62
CA ASP A 52 14.82 5.48 -4.01
C ASP A 52 13.44 5.75 -4.64
N GLY A 53 12.43 5.99 -3.82
CA GLY A 53 11.07 6.30 -4.26
C GLY A 53 10.24 6.93 -3.16
N ILE A 54 9.07 7.41 -3.55
CA ILE A 54 8.13 8.10 -2.64
C ILE A 54 6.82 7.34 -2.57
N VAL A 55 6.29 7.20 -1.35
CA VAL A 55 4.92 6.73 -1.10
C VAL A 55 4.09 7.93 -0.69
N ILE A 56 3.13 8.34 -1.50
CA ILE A 56 2.19 9.40 -1.18
C ILE A 56 0.88 8.81 -0.65
N HIS A 57 0.31 9.44 0.37
CA HIS A 57 -0.93 9.01 0.99
C HIS A 57 -1.93 10.16 1.11
N SER A 58 -3.21 9.90 0.81
CA SER A 58 -4.31 10.84 0.94
C SER A 58 -5.54 10.18 1.59
N ALA A 59 -6.28 10.96 2.36
CA ALA A 59 -7.60 10.58 2.90
C ALA A 59 -8.75 10.99 1.98
N GLU A 60 -8.50 11.73 0.91
CA GLU A 60 -9.52 12.18 -0.03
C GLU A 60 -9.97 11.05 -0.93
N THR A 61 -11.25 11.06 -1.30
CA THR A 61 -11.85 10.03 -2.15
C THR A 61 -11.85 10.40 -3.64
N ASP A 62 -11.70 11.69 -3.96
CA ASP A 62 -11.75 12.23 -5.31
C ASP A 62 -10.38 12.24 -6.04
N GLY A 63 -9.32 11.87 -5.34
CA GLY A 63 -7.97 11.80 -5.89
C GLY A 63 -7.31 13.14 -6.23
N LYS A 64 -7.99 14.28 -6.02
CA LYS A 64 -7.55 15.58 -6.51
C LYS A 64 -6.14 15.96 -6.08
N ASN A 65 -5.86 15.92 -4.79
CA ASN A 65 -4.54 16.35 -4.29
C ASN A 65 -3.44 15.32 -4.58
N ILE A 66 -3.78 14.03 -4.61
CA ILE A 66 -2.78 13.00 -4.93
C ILE A 66 -2.37 13.04 -6.41
N PHE A 67 -3.32 13.30 -7.31
CA PHE A 67 -3.03 13.44 -8.74
C PHE A 67 -2.25 14.72 -9.04
N LEU A 68 -2.62 15.83 -8.40
CA LEU A 68 -1.84 17.07 -8.51
C LEU A 68 -0.41 16.91 -7.96
N PHE A 69 -0.26 16.22 -6.83
CA PHE A 69 1.08 15.89 -6.31
C PHE A 69 1.87 15.07 -7.32
N ALA A 70 1.25 14.02 -7.89
CA ALA A 70 1.93 13.11 -8.81
C ALA A 70 2.37 13.82 -10.11
N GLU A 71 1.51 14.65 -10.69
CA GLU A 71 1.84 15.47 -11.86
C GLU A 71 3.07 16.34 -11.58
N MET A 72 3.03 17.16 -10.53
CA MET A 72 4.15 18.04 -10.16
C MET A 72 5.41 17.25 -9.79
N PHE A 73 5.25 16.12 -9.11
CA PHE A 73 6.38 15.26 -8.71
C PHE A 73 7.06 14.63 -9.92
N LYS A 74 6.29 14.09 -10.86
CA LYS A 74 6.82 13.46 -12.06
C LYS A 74 7.43 14.45 -13.05
N ASP A 75 6.96 15.69 -13.08
CA ASP A 75 7.60 16.77 -13.84
C ASP A 75 9.03 17.07 -13.33
N MET A 76 9.24 17.00 -12.02
CA MET A 76 10.55 17.25 -11.39
C MET A 76 11.43 15.99 -11.33
N HIS A 77 10.84 14.83 -11.16
CA HIS A 77 11.53 13.56 -10.90
C HIS A 77 10.94 12.42 -11.74
N PRO A 78 11.05 12.45 -13.08
CA PRO A 78 10.40 11.49 -13.98
C PRO A 78 10.83 10.04 -13.72
N ASP A 79 12.09 9.83 -13.32
CA ASP A 79 12.68 8.50 -13.12
C ASP A 79 12.54 7.97 -11.68
N VAL A 80 12.03 8.78 -10.74
CA VAL A 80 11.86 8.35 -9.35
C VAL A 80 10.51 7.65 -9.18
N PRO A 81 10.48 6.40 -8.71
CA PRO A 81 9.25 5.65 -8.52
C PRO A 81 8.29 6.32 -7.52
N LEU A 82 7.03 6.42 -7.93
CA LEU A 82 5.94 6.93 -7.10
C LEU A 82 4.94 5.82 -6.79
N VAL A 83 4.65 5.65 -5.50
CA VAL A 83 3.79 4.57 -4.99
C VAL A 83 2.47 5.15 -4.51
N PHE A 84 1.37 4.59 -5.01
CA PHE A 84 0.01 4.89 -4.56
C PHE A 84 -0.57 3.76 -3.71
N ILE A 85 -1.36 4.14 -2.70
CA ILE A 85 -2.11 3.19 -1.85
C ILE A 85 -3.59 3.61 -1.88
N PRO A 86 -4.39 3.16 -2.88
CA PRO A 86 -5.74 3.65 -3.14
C PRO A 86 -6.78 3.07 -2.16
N THR A 87 -6.57 3.24 -0.86
CA THR A 87 -7.52 2.79 0.16
C THR A 87 -8.76 3.68 0.21
N MET A 88 -8.59 4.99 0.12
CA MET A 88 -9.67 5.97 0.20
C MET A 88 -10.21 6.36 -1.19
N TYR A 89 -9.35 6.53 -2.17
CA TYR A 89 -9.69 6.81 -3.58
C TYR A 89 -9.78 5.52 -4.41
N ASN A 90 -10.50 4.54 -3.90
CA ASN A 90 -10.58 3.17 -4.42
C ASN A 90 -11.56 2.98 -5.61
N SER A 91 -12.13 4.07 -6.11
CA SER A 91 -12.96 4.07 -7.31
C SER A 91 -12.15 4.14 -8.61
N PHE A 92 -10.86 4.46 -8.53
CA PHE A 92 -9.96 4.50 -9.69
C PHE A 92 -9.34 3.13 -9.94
N ASP A 93 -9.35 2.71 -11.19
CA ASP A 93 -8.68 1.49 -11.63
C ASP A 93 -7.17 1.67 -11.81
N CYS A 94 -6.45 0.57 -12.02
CA CYS A 94 -5.00 0.59 -12.18
C CYS A 94 -4.54 1.47 -13.34
N ASP A 95 -5.24 1.43 -14.47
CA ASP A 95 -4.85 2.16 -15.67
C ASP A 95 -4.97 3.67 -15.44
N THR A 96 -6.06 4.10 -14.79
CA THR A 96 -6.25 5.50 -14.40
C THR A 96 -5.17 5.95 -13.41
N LEU A 97 -4.86 5.16 -12.39
CA LEU A 97 -3.81 5.50 -11.42
C LEU A 97 -2.43 5.58 -12.08
N HIS A 98 -2.14 4.68 -13.01
CA HIS A 98 -0.90 4.70 -13.78
C HIS A 98 -0.80 5.94 -14.67
N GLN A 99 -1.88 6.30 -15.39
CA GLN A 99 -1.94 7.52 -16.21
C GLN A 99 -1.70 8.79 -15.37
N HIS A 100 -2.05 8.77 -14.09
CA HIS A 100 -1.77 9.84 -13.14
C HIS A 100 -0.40 9.72 -12.44
N GLY A 101 0.51 8.88 -12.95
CA GLY A 101 1.91 8.84 -12.51
C GLY A 101 2.24 7.82 -11.43
N ALA A 102 1.35 6.89 -11.09
CA ALA A 102 1.69 5.78 -10.22
C ALA A 102 2.57 4.76 -10.94
N ASP A 103 3.77 4.50 -10.45
CA ASP A 103 4.61 3.39 -10.93
C ASP A 103 4.29 2.09 -10.20
N ILE A 104 3.90 2.20 -8.92
CA ILE A 104 3.57 1.06 -8.07
C ILE A 104 2.23 1.34 -7.37
N ILE A 105 1.32 0.37 -7.41
CA ILE A 105 0.02 0.44 -6.73
C ILE A 105 -0.05 -0.66 -5.68
N ILE A 106 -0.30 -0.27 -4.41
CA ILE A 106 -0.40 -1.22 -3.30
C ILE A 106 -1.84 -1.31 -2.80
N TYR A 107 -2.47 -2.47 -2.99
CA TYR A 107 -3.75 -2.82 -2.36
C TYR A 107 -3.49 -3.37 -0.96
N ALA A 108 -3.38 -2.47 0.02
CA ALA A 108 -2.75 -2.74 1.32
C ALA A 108 -3.58 -3.63 2.28
N ASN A 109 -4.89 -3.58 2.24
CA ASN A 109 -5.70 -4.15 3.32
C ASN A 109 -6.99 -4.89 2.90
N GLN A 110 -7.34 -4.90 1.63
CA GLN A 110 -8.59 -5.48 1.13
C GLN A 110 -8.70 -6.97 1.45
N LEU A 111 -7.63 -7.73 1.22
CA LEU A 111 -7.62 -9.18 1.48
C LEU A 111 -7.76 -9.49 2.98
N THR A 112 -7.02 -8.77 3.84
CA THR A 112 -7.12 -8.96 5.30
C THR A 112 -8.52 -8.61 5.81
N ARG A 113 -9.12 -7.51 5.34
CA ARG A 113 -10.48 -7.10 5.71
C ARG A 113 -11.53 -8.10 5.23
N SER A 114 -11.36 -8.66 4.04
CA SER A 114 -12.23 -9.71 3.50
C SER A 114 -12.10 -11.00 4.30
N ALA A 115 -10.88 -11.42 4.61
CA ALA A 115 -10.63 -12.60 5.44
C ALA A 115 -11.26 -12.46 6.84
N TYR A 116 -11.10 -11.29 7.50
CA TYR A 116 -11.74 -11.03 8.79
C TYR A 116 -13.26 -11.18 8.73
N LYS A 117 -13.89 -10.61 7.71
CA LYS A 117 -15.35 -10.67 7.52
C LYS A 117 -15.82 -12.12 7.32
N ALA A 118 -15.10 -12.88 6.51
CA ALA A 118 -15.42 -14.29 6.26
C ALA A 118 -15.22 -15.16 7.52
N MET A 119 -14.10 -14.99 8.22
CA MET A 119 -13.82 -15.70 9.48
C MET A 119 -14.88 -15.41 10.56
N LEU A 120 -15.30 -14.14 10.69
CA LEU A 120 -16.33 -13.76 11.65
C LEU A 120 -17.70 -14.41 11.30
N ALA A 121 -18.05 -14.46 10.01
CA ALA A 121 -19.29 -15.10 9.55
C ALA A 121 -19.27 -16.61 9.85
N ALA A 122 -18.17 -17.30 9.58
CA ALA A 122 -18.00 -18.71 9.88
C ALA A 122 -18.09 -19.00 11.40
N ALA A 123 -17.40 -18.20 12.23
CA ALA A 123 -17.44 -18.33 13.69
C ALA A 123 -18.86 -18.16 14.25
N ASN A 124 -19.57 -17.11 13.83
CA ASN A 124 -20.96 -16.87 14.24
C ASN A 124 -21.89 -17.99 13.80
N SER A 125 -21.67 -18.55 12.60
CA SER A 125 -22.46 -19.70 12.11
C SER A 125 -22.26 -20.94 12.98
N ILE A 126 -21.01 -21.26 13.34
CA ILE A 126 -20.71 -22.41 14.21
C ILE A 126 -21.34 -22.22 15.60
N LEU A 127 -21.19 -21.02 16.19
CA LEU A 127 -21.77 -20.71 17.50
C LEU A 127 -23.31 -20.79 17.48
N GLY A 128 -23.93 -20.26 16.45
CA GLY A 128 -25.40 -20.22 16.34
C GLY A 128 -26.02 -21.59 16.05
N ASN A 129 -25.35 -22.45 15.28
CA ASN A 129 -25.87 -23.79 14.89
C ASN A 129 -25.37 -24.93 15.81
N GLY A 130 -24.38 -24.68 16.67
CA GLY A 130 -23.75 -25.68 17.52
C GLY A 130 -22.96 -26.76 16.75
N CYS A 131 -22.73 -26.57 15.46
CA CYS A 131 -21.94 -27.46 14.59
C CYS A 131 -21.37 -26.71 13.40
N SER A 132 -20.32 -27.25 12.74
CA SER A 132 -19.61 -26.58 11.64
C SER A 132 -20.26 -26.76 10.26
N LYS A 133 -21.22 -27.67 10.09
CA LYS A 133 -21.72 -28.05 8.76
C LYS A 133 -22.10 -26.85 7.88
N TYR A 134 -22.93 -25.94 8.41
CA TYR A 134 -23.34 -24.76 7.64
C TYR A 134 -22.20 -23.80 7.32
N ALA A 135 -21.23 -23.68 8.25
CA ALA A 135 -20.03 -22.89 8.01
C ALA A 135 -19.17 -23.49 6.90
N ASP A 136 -18.96 -24.80 6.91
CA ASP A 136 -18.19 -25.52 5.88
C ASP A 136 -18.84 -25.36 4.49
N GLU A 137 -20.16 -25.46 4.40
CA GLU A 137 -20.89 -25.37 3.14
C GLU A 137 -20.96 -23.96 2.54
N ASN A 138 -20.90 -22.90 3.37
CA ASN A 138 -21.20 -21.53 2.93
C ASN A 138 -20.04 -20.55 3.05
N TYR A 139 -19.05 -20.82 3.91
CA TYR A 139 -17.98 -19.85 4.21
C TYR A 139 -16.58 -20.42 4.08
N CYS A 140 -16.43 -21.76 4.05
CA CYS A 140 -15.11 -22.39 4.02
C CYS A 140 -14.77 -22.91 2.62
N GLU A 141 -13.51 -22.77 2.25
CA GLU A 141 -12.97 -23.51 1.11
C GLU A 141 -12.72 -24.97 1.50
N SER A 142 -12.81 -25.88 0.55
CA SER A 142 -12.58 -27.30 0.82
C SER A 142 -11.15 -27.56 1.33
N VAL A 143 -11.02 -28.51 2.28
CA VAL A 143 -9.70 -28.91 2.79
C VAL A 143 -8.79 -29.38 1.65
N GLY A 144 -9.35 -30.10 0.66
CA GLY A 144 -8.58 -30.56 -0.50
C GLY A 144 -7.99 -29.42 -1.35
N ASN A 145 -8.74 -28.32 -1.54
CA ASN A 145 -8.24 -27.17 -2.26
C ASN A 145 -7.18 -26.39 -1.46
N ILE A 146 -7.38 -26.23 -0.15
CA ILE A 146 -6.38 -25.62 0.72
C ILE A 146 -5.07 -26.40 0.71
N LEU A 147 -5.13 -27.74 0.80
CA LEU A 147 -3.94 -28.59 0.73
C LEU A 147 -3.22 -28.45 -0.61
N LYS A 148 -3.94 -28.36 -1.74
CA LYS A 148 -3.29 -28.09 -3.04
C LYS A 148 -2.56 -26.75 -3.09
N ILE A 149 -3.12 -25.71 -2.46
CA ILE A 149 -2.46 -24.39 -2.38
C ILE A 149 -1.21 -24.46 -1.49
N THR A 150 -1.27 -25.18 -0.38
CA THR A 150 -0.15 -25.31 0.58
C THR A 150 0.91 -26.31 0.14
N ASP A 151 0.52 -27.40 -0.53
CA ASP A 151 1.43 -28.35 -1.18
C ASP A 151 2.00 -27.77 -2.48
N GLY A 152 1.49 -26.58 -2.85
CA GLY A 152 1.68 -25.93 -4.09
C GLY A 152 3.10 -26.00 -4.61
N ASP A 153 3.18 -26.51 -5.82
CA ASP A 153 4.30 -26.41 -6.76
C ASP A 153 5.70 -26.34 -6.12
N ARG A 154 6.03 -27.37 -5.34
CA ARG A 154 7.44 -27.63 -5.04
C ARG A 154 8.25 -27.92 -6.30
N ASN A 155 7.58 -28.12 -7.45
CA ASN A 155 8.19 -28.41 -8.73
C ASN A 155 8.48 -27.17 -9.62
N ASP A 156 7.90 -25.99 -9.32
CA ASP A 156 8.08 -24.78 -10.14
C ASP A 156 9.06 -23.75 -9.54
N ARG A 157 9.88 -24.14 -8.57
CA ARG A 157 10.87 -23.26 -7.95
C ARG A 157 12.33 -23.65 -8.28
N TYR A 158 12.60 -23.95 -9.57
CA TYR A 158 14.00 -24.00 -10.03
C TYR A 158 14.07 -23.56 -11.49
#